data_14e60e2214bf6797ff94e5b76fc527ee
#
_entry.id   14e60e2214bf6797ff94e5b76fc527ee
#
_cell.length_a   1.000
_cell.length_b   1.000
_cell.length_c   1.000
_cell.angle_alpha   90.00
_cell.angle_beta   90.00
_cell.angle_gamma   90.00
#
_symmetry.space_group_name_H-M   'P 1'
#
loop_
_entity.id
_entity.type
_entity.pdbx_description
1 polymer ?
#
loop_
_entity_poly.entity_id
_entity_poly.type
_entity_poly.pdbx_seq_one_letter_code
_entity_poly.pdbx_strand_id
1 'polypeptide(L)'
;FSATGRVITFHGFLKAYVEGTDEGKATDDQETRLPQLVEGDSVAAASVTANGHETKPPSRYTEATLIKELEEREIGRPSTYASIIGTILNRGYVYKKGTALVPAWLAFSVIRLLTEHFPRQIDYTFTARMEDVLDEIAAGRKDRSTELAEFYFGTGDVEGLKTLVDGLGDIDARELATFPVGGPDSGINLRVG
;
A
#
# COMPACT_ATOMS: atom_id res chain seq x y z
N PHE A 1 21.05 -24.42 14.75
CA PHE A 1 21.53 -23.75 13.52
C PHE A 1 20.60 -24.12 12.38
N SER A 2 20.30 -23.17 11.50
CA SER A 2 19.52 -23.42 10.30
C SER A 2 20.16 -22.71 9.12
N ALA A 3 20.09 -23.31 7.93
CA ALA A 3 20.45 -22.68 6.69
C ALA A 3 19.33 -22.96 5.69
N THR A 4 18.87 -21.93 5.01
CA THR A 4 17.83 -22.01 3.97
C THR A 4 18.44 -21.60 2.65
N GLY A 5 18.21 -22.37 1.61
CA GLY A 5 18.69 -22.06 0.27
C GLY A 5 18.08 -22.99 -0.77
N ARG A 6 18.35 -22.73 -2.05
CA ARG A 6 17.88 -23.55 -3.17
C ARG A 6 18.99 -24.39 -3.75
N VAL A 7 18.67 -25.63 -4.08
CA VAL A 7 19.53 -26.52 -4.88
C VAL A 7 18.86 -26.65 -6.26
N ILE A 8 19.55 -26.20 -7.32
CA ILE A 8 19.06 -26.36 -8.68
C ILE A 8 19.40 -27.77 -9.15
N THR A 9 18.42 -28.66 -9.21
CA THR A 9 18.58 -30.02 -9.72
C THR A 9 18.55 -30.09 -11.24
N PHE A 10 17.87 -29.15 -11.88
CA PHE A 10 17.80 -29.05 -13.35
C PHE A 10 17.67 -27.58 -13.77
N HIS A 11 18.59 -27.11 -14.60
CA HIS A 11 18.66 -25.69 -14.98
C HIS A 11 17.56 -25.25 -15.96
N GLY A 12 17.01 -26.15 -16.77
CA GLY A 12 15.94 -25.82 -17.72
C GLY A 12 16.21 -24.55 -18.51
N PHE A 13 15.24 -23.64 -18.55
CA PHE A 13 15.34 -22.34 -19.20
C PHE A 13 16.29 -21.36 -18.51
N LEU A 14 16.63 -21.59 -17.24
CA LEU A 14 17.60 -20.76 -16.50
C LEU A 14 19.01 -20.81 -17.09
N LYS A 15 19.29 -21.73 -18.02
CA LYS A 15 20.53 -21.69 -18.82
C LYS A 15 20.57 -20.50 -19.79
N ALA A 16 19.41 -20.03 -20.23
CA ALA A 16 19.29 -18.95 -21.23
C ALA A 16 18.89 -17.61 -20.58
N TYR A 17 18.34 -17.64 -19.37
CA TYR A 17 17.88 -16.45 -18.65
C TYR A 17 18.70 -16.23 -17.38
N VAL A 18 19.36 -15.07 -17.33
CA VAL A 18 19.84 -14.48 -16.07
C VAL A 18 18.81 -13.42 -15.72
N GLU A 19 17.97 -13.66 -14.71
CA GLU A 19 17.05 -12.65 -14.21
C GLU A 19 17.85 -11.45 -13.71
N GLY A 20 17.66 -10.31 -14.38
CA GLY A 20 18.14 -9.02 -13.89
C GLY A 20 17.32 -8.65 -12.66
N THR A 21 17.96 -8.51 -11.52
CA THR A 21 17.35 -7.92 -10.32
C THR A 21 17.19 -6.43 -10.57
N ASP A 22 15.94 -5.90 -10.46
CA ASP A 22 15.71 -4.47 -10.41
C ASP A 22 16.54 -3.85 -9.28
N GLU A 23 17.37 -2.88 -9.64
CA GLU A 23 18.27 -2.19 -8.73
C GLU A 23 17.49 -1.60 -7.54
N GLY A 24 17.78 -2.06 -6.35
CA GLY A 24 17.30 -1.42 -5.11
C GLY A 24 16.80 -2.34 -4.01
N LYS A 25 16.54 -3.60 -4.28
CA LYS A 25 16.46 -4.60 -3.22
C LYS A 25 17.83 -5.29 -3.12
N ALA A 26 18.65 -4.83 -2.18
CA ALA A 26 19.45 -5.77 -1.45
C ALA A 26 18.42 -6.67 -0.74
N THR A 27 17.83 -7.61 -1.48
CA THR A 27 17.17 -8.72 -0.86
C THR A 27 18.27 -9.46 -0.14
N ASP A 28 18.12 -9.62 1.14
CA ASP A 28 18.86 -10.54 2.00
C ASP A 28 18.70 -12.01 1.47
N ASP A 29 17.95 -12.16 0.42
CA ASP A 29 17.75 -13.29 -0.48
C ASP A 29 18.66 -13.21 -1.73
N GLN A 30 19.95 -12.98 -1.58
CA GLN A 30 20.87 -13.69 -2.46
C GLN A 30 20.65 -15.15 -2.09
N GLU A 31 19.82 -15.83 -2.88
CA GLU A 31 19.56 -17.26 -2.76
C GLU A 31 20.90 -17.98 -2.65
N THR A 32 21.30 -18.22 -1.40
CA THR A 32 22.56 -18.89 -1.11
C THR A 32 22.41 -20.29 -1.65
N ARG A 33 23.16 -20.59 -2.71
CA ARG A 33 23.21 -21.95 -3.25
C ARG A 33 23.83 -22.83 -2.19
N LEU A 34 23.02 -23.70 -1.62
CA LEU A 34 23.50 -24.68 -0.66
C LEU A 34 24.11 -25.87 -1.41
N PRO A 35 25.21 -26.42 -0.91
CA PRO A 35 25.71 -27.69 -1.41
C PRO A 35 24.67 -28.79 -1.13
N GLN A 36 24.71 -29.86 -1.91
CA GLN A 36 23.87 -31.02 -1.66
C GLN A 36 24.38 -31.73 -0.40
N LEU A 37 23.59 -31.70 0.66
CA LEU A 37 23.88 -32.34 1.93
C LEU A 37 22.89 -33.47 2.18
N VAL A 38 23.33 -34.52 2.84
CA VAL A 38 22.50 -35.66 3.23
C VAL A 38 22.47 -35.73 4.76
N GLU A 39 21.38 -36.23 5.32
CA GLU A 39 21.23 -36.41 6.75
C GLU A 39 22.38 -37.33 7.28
N GLY A 40 23.09 -36.84 8.31
CA GLY A 40 24.25 -37.51 8.88
C GLY A 40 25.60 -37.00 8.37
N ASP A 41 25.64 -36.11 7.38
CA ASP A 41 26.88 -35.50 6.93
C ASP A 41 27.52 -34.65 8.05
N SER A 42 28.81 -34.78 8.20
CA SER A 42 29.58 -33.99 9.16
C SER A 42 30.02 -32.68 8.52
N VAL A 43 29.56 -31.57 9.06
CA VAL A 43 29.87 -30.22 8.56
C VAL A 43 30.72 -29.49 9.61
N ALA A 44 31.88 -29.00 9.20
CA ALA A 44 32.76 -28.21 10.06
C ALA A 44 32.43 -26.71 9.92
N ALA A 45 32.28 -26.02 11.06
CA ALA A 45 32.15 -24.56 11.06
C ALA A 45 33.50 -23.91 10.75
N ALA A 46 33.62 -23.21 9.64
CA ALA A 46 34.84 -22.49 9.26
C ALA A 46 35.03 -21.22 10.12
N SER A 47 33.93 -20.55 10.45
CA SER A 47 33.92 -19.39 11.35
C SER A 47 32.57 -19.25 12.04
N VAL A 48 32.56 -18.66 13.20
CA VAL A 48 31.35 -18.28 13.94
C VAL A 48 31.50 -16.82 14.34
N THR A 49 30.64 -15.98 13.79
CA THR A 49 30.66 -14.53 14.06
C THR A 49 29.33 -14.11 14.65
N ALA A 50 29.38 -13.36 15.75
CA ALA A 50 28.18 -12.74 16.32
C ALA A 50 27.86 -11.45 15.55
N ASN A 51 26.74 -11.43 14.85
CA ASN A 51 26.25 -10.25 14.14
C ASN A 51 25.08 -9.63 14.92
N GLY A 52 25.19 -8.32 15.20
CA GLY A 52 24.06 -7.56 15.74
C GLY A 52 23.09 -7.23 14.60
N HIS A 53 21.80 -7.36 14.88
CA HIS A 53 20.74 -6.98 13.96
C HIS A 53 19.79 -5.99 14.62
N GLU A 54 19.39 -4.99 13.87
CA GLU A 54 18.37 -4.03 14.28
C GLU A 54 17.17 -4.16 13.37
N THR A 55 15.97 -4.04 13.93
CA THR A 55 14.75 -3.98 13.14
C THR A 55 14.71 -2.68 12.34
N LYS A 56 14.31 -2.77 11.09
CA LYS A 56 14.14 -1.61 10.21
C LYS A 56 12.66 -1.44 9.90
N PRO A 57 12.17 -0.21 9.71
CA PRO A 57 10.81 0.02 9.26
C PRO A 57 10.60 -0.61 7.88
N PRO A 58 9.35 -0.95 7.51
CA PRO A 58 9.03 -1.45 6.18
C PRO A 58 9.52 -0.47 5.10
N SER A 59 9.94 -1.00 3.97
CA SER A 59 10.32 -0.19 2.81
C SER A 59 9.11 0.60 2.30
N ARG A 60 9.34 1.82 1.82
CA ARG A 60 8.30 2.59 1.16
C ARG A 60 7.87 1.92 -0.14
N TYR A 61 6.62 2.14 -0.52
CA TYR A 61 6.13 1.67 -1.81
C TYR A 61 6.87 2.36 -2.96
N THR A 62 7.11 1.60 -4.01
CA THR A 62 7.37 2.09 -5.36
C THR A 62 6.05 2.07 -6.14
N GLU A 63 5.99 2.63 -7.35
CA GLU A 63 4.78 2.53 -8.18
C GLU A 63 4.38 1.06 -8.40
N ALA A 64 5.34 0.20 -8.72
CA ALA A 64 5.08 -1.22 -8.97
C ALA A 64 4.56 -1.96 -7.71
N THR A 65 5.18 -1.72 -6.56
CA THR A 65 4.72 -2.37 -5.31
C THR A 65 3.41 -1.80 -4.80
N LEU A 66 3.10 -0.52 -5.09
CA LEU A 66 1.80 0.05 -4.79
C LEU A 66 0.70 -0.54 -5.68
N ILE A 67 0.96 -0.73 -6.98
CA ILE A 67 0.01 -1.40 -7.88
C ILE A 67 -0.28 -2.82 -7.38
N LYS A 68 0.75 -3.57 -6.99
CA LYS A 68 0.58 -4.91 -6.43
C LYS A 68 -0.31 -4.89 -5.18
N GLU A 69 -0.10 -3.95 -4.26
CA GLU A 69 -0.91 -3.80 -3.06
C GLU A 69 -2.38 -3.44 -3.38
N LEU A 70 -2.60 -2.56 -4.38
CA LEU A 70 -3.94 -2.22 -4.83
C LEU A 70 -4.66 -3.44 -5.43
N GLU A 71 -3.95 -4.23 -6.24
CA GLU A 71 -4.45 -5.48 -6.83
C GLU A 71 -4.80 -6.52 -5.75
N GLU A 72 -3.92 -6.73 -4.78
CA GLU A 72 -4.16 -7.65 -3.66
C GLU A 72 -5.35 -7.24 -2.79
N ARG A 73 -5.69 -5.94 -2.76
CA ARG A 73 -6.85 -5.40 -2.04
C ARG A 73 -8.09 -5.21 -2.90
N GLU A 74 -8.03 -5.59 -4.17
CA GLU A 74 -9.12 -5.43 -5.15
C GLU A 74 -9.56 -3.97 -5.35
N ILE A 75 -8.64 -3.01 -5.11
CA ILE A 75 -8.86 -1.57 -5.28
C ILE A 75 -8.37 -1.14 -6.65
N GLY A 76 -9.28 -0.65 -7.48
CA GLY A 76 -9.00 -0.31 -8.87
C GLY A 76 -8.97 -1.54 -9.79
N ARG A 77 -8.66 -1.29 -11.03
CA ARG A 77 -8.53 -2.32 -12.09
C ARG A 77 -7.29 -1.99 -12.94
N PRO A 78 -6.75 -2.92 -13.73
CA PRO A 78 -5.56 -2.67 -14.55
C PRO A 78 -5.65 -1.40 -15.40
N SER A 79 -6.84 -1.04 -15.89
CA SER A 79 -7.08 0.18 -16.66
C SER A 79 -7.01 1.47 -15.83
N THR A 80 -7.12 1.41 -14.51
CA THR A 80 -7.19 2.59 -13.63
C THR A 80 -5.95 2.81 -12.78
N TYR A 81 -5.07 1.83 -12.60
CA TYR A 81 -3.90 1.95 -11.72
C TYR A 81 -3.00 3.14 -12.08
N ALA A 82 -2.70 3.32 -13.37
CA ALA A 82 -1.86 4.43 -13.81
C ALA A 82 -2.50 5.80 -13.50
N SER A 83 -3.82 5.92 -13.65
CA SER A 83 -4.55 7.16 -13.34
C SER A 83 -4.63 7.42 -11.83
N ILE A 84 -4.77 6.40 -11.01
CA ILE A 84 -4.74 6.49 -9.54
C ILE A 84 -3.39 7.06 -9.09
N ILE A 85 -2.29 6.45 -9.54
CA ILE A 85 -0.93 6.90 -9.20
C ILE A 85 -0.69 8.33 -9.71
N GLY A 86 -1.07 8.61 -10.97
CA GLY A 86 -0.98 9.95 -11.54
C GLY A 86 -1.74 10.98 -10.72
N THR A 87 -2.93 10.63 -10.23
CA THR A 87 -3.76 11.52 -9.41
C THR A 87 -3.10 11.88 -8.09
N ILE A 88 -2.57 10.91 -7.34
CA ILE A 88 -1.94 11.19 -6.04
C ILE A 88 -0.65 12.00 -6.19
N LEU A 89 0.10 11.80 -7.28
CA LEU A 89 1.30 12.58 -7.60
C LEU A 89 0.91 14.01 -8.03
N ASN A 90 -0.04 14.18 -8.95
CA ASN A 90 -0.45 15.47 -9.49
C ASN A 90 -1.11 16.36 -8.43
N ARG A 91 -1.80 15.77 -7.46
CA ARG A 91 -2.38 16.49 -6.33
C ARG A 91 -1.38 16.80 -5.22
N GLY A 92 -0.12 16.39 -5.37
CA GLY A 92 0.92 16.61 -4.37
C GLY A 92 0.71 15.83 -3.07
N TYR A 93 -0.12 14.78 -3.08
CA TYR A 93 -0.29 13.91 -1.91
C TYR A 93 0.94 13.04 -1.67
N VAL A 94 1.61 12.70 -2.76
CA VAL A 94 2.82 11.87 -2.76
C VAL A 94 3.84 12.49 -3.69
N TYR A 95 5.11 12.40 -3.34
CA TYR A 95 6.23 12.75 -4.23
C TYR A 95 7.22 11.59 -4.33
N LYS A 96 8.00 11.59 -5.41
CA LYS A 96 9.03 10.57 -5.62
C LYS A 96 10.36 10.98 -4.98
N LYS A 97 11.00 10.04 -4.26
CA LYS A 97 12.40 10.14 -3.83
C LYS A 97 13.13 8.92 -4.38
N GLY A 98 13.81 9.09 -5.52
CA GLY A 98 14.24 7.97 -6.34
C GLY A 98 13.03 7.18 -6.85
N THR A 99 12.98 5.89 -6.61
CA THR A 99 11.82 5.02 -6.93
C THR A 99 10.75 5.00 -5.84
N ALA A 100 11.08 5.47 -4.62
CA ALA A 100 10.18 5.42 -3.49
C ALA A 100 9.10 6.51 -3.55
N LEU A 101 7.87 6.16 -3.24
CA LEU A 101 6.74 7.06 -3.04
C LEU A 101 6.72 7.54 -1.59
N VAL A 102 6.78 8.84 -1.38
CA VAL A 102 6.83 9.47 -0.06
C VAL A 102 5.58 10.31 0.14
N PRO A 103 4.75 10.04 1.17
CA PRO A 103 3.60 10.87 1.48
C PRO A 103 4.03 12.29 1.86
N ALA A 104 3.35 13.29 1.30
CA ALA A 104 3.48 14.67 1.70
C ALA A 104 2.60 14.97 2.94
N TRP A 105 2.92 16.02 3.67
CA TRP A 105 2.11 16.43 4.82
C TRP A 105 0.64 16.72 4.47
N LEU A 106 0.41 17.24 3.26
CA LEU A 106 -0.93 17.45 2.74
C LEU A 106 -1.78 16.15 2.73
N ALA A 107 -1.15 15.00 2.40
CA ALA A 107 -1.84 13.72 2.42
C ALA A 107 -2.35 13.35 3.83
N PHE A 108 -1.55 13.63 4.85
CA PHE A 108 -1.97 13.36 6.23
C PHE A 108 -3.17 14.24 6.63
N SER A 109 -3.19 15.52 6.22
CA SER A 109 -4.35 16.40 6.47
C SER A 109 -5.61 15.88 5.78
N VAL A 110 -5.50 15.47 4.51
CA VAL A 110 -6.63 14.91 3.75
C VAL A 110 -7.13 13.59 4.36
N ILE A 111 -6.21 12.69 4.72
CA ILE A 111 -6.58 11.41 5.35
C ILE A 111 -7.24 11.66 6.71
N ARG A 112 -6.73 12.59 7.53
CA ARG A 112 -7.36 12.96 8.80
C ARG A 112 -8.78 13.46 8.60
N LEU A 113 -9.00 14.39 7.66
CA LEU A 113 -10.33 14.88 7.29
C LEU A 113 -11.27 13.73 6.93
N LEU A 114 -10.81 12.85 6.03
CA LEU A 114 -11.62 11.74 5.56
C LEU A 114 -11.90 10.71 6.67
N THR A 115 -10.94 10.45 7.55
CA THR A 115 -11.12 9.52 8.68
C THR A 115 -12.14 10.05 9.68
N GLU A 116 -12.13 11.36 9.93
CA GLU A 116 -13.04 11.98 10.91
C GLU A 116 -14.47 12.09 10.35
N HIS A 117 -14.64 12.39 9.06
CA HIS A 117 -15.96 12.71 8.51
C HIS A 117 -16.52 11.66 7.55
N PHE A 118 -15.66 10.82 6.95
CA PHE A 118 -16.02 9.83 5.93
C PHE A 118 -15.37 8.46 6.18
N PRO A 119 -15.41 7.91 7.41
CA PRO A 119 -14.66 6.71 7.76
C PRO A 119 -15.02 5.50 6.89
N ARG A 120 -16.28 5.38 6.49
CA ARG A 120 -16.76 4.30 5.63
C ARG A 120 -16.20 4.41 4.21
N GLN A 121 -16.13 5.63 3.66
CA GLN A 121 -15.71 5.87 2.28
C GLN A 121 -14.21 5.68 2.05
N ILE A 122 -13.41 5.75 3.12
CA ILE A 122 -11.97 5.47 3.07
C ILE A 122 -11.60 4.03 3.42
N ASP A 123 -12.58 3.23 3.81
CA ASP A 123 -12.36 1.82 4.09
C ASP A 123 -12.00 1.07 2.81
N TYR A 124 -10.96 0.23 2.88
CA TYR A 124 -10.49 -0.52 1.72
C TYR A 124 -11.53 -1.48 1.19
N THR A 125 -12.29 -2.12 2.08
CA THR A 125 -13.35 -3.07 1.69
C THR A 125 -14.53 -2.36 1.04
N PHE A 126 -14.80 -1.11 1.44
CA PHE A 126 -15.81 -0.30 0.77
C PHE A 126 -15.40 0.01 -0.67
N THR A 127 -14.15 0.42 -0.89
CA THR A 127 -13.64 0.71 -2.23
C THR A 127 -13.64 -0.55 -3.12
N ALA A 128 -13.18 -1.70 -2.61
CA ALA A 128 -13.23 -2.96 -3.32
C ALA A 128 -14.67 -3.34 -3.74
N ARG A 129 -15.64 -3.23 -2.82
CA ARG A 129 -17.06 -3.47 -3.13
C ARG A 129 -17.62 -2.52 -4.17
N MET A 130 -17.17 -1.26 -4.19
CA MET A 130 -17.58 -0.31 -5.23
C MET A 130 -17.09 -0.74 -6.61
N GLU A 131 -15.86 -1.26 -6.71
CA GLU A 131 -15.34 -1.83 -7.95
C GLU A 131 -16.17 -3.03 -8.42
N ASP A 132 -16.57 -3.93 -7.50
CA ASP A 132 -17.44 -5.06 -7.81
C ASP A 132 -18.81 -4.59 -8.30
N VAL A 133 -19.41 -3.57 -7.68
CA VAL A 133 -20.67 -2.97 -8.13
C VAL A 133 -20.54 -2.41 -9.54
N LEU A 134 -19.43 -1.75 -9.87
CA LEU A 134 -19.18 -1.24 -11.21
C LEU A 134 -19.06 -2.39 -12.24
N ASP A 135 -18.41 -3.48 -11.87
CA ASP A 135 -18.32 -4.68 -12.72
C ASP A 135 -19.70 -5.33 -12.94
N GLU A 136 -20.55 -5.39 -11.90
CA GLU A 136 -21.93 -5.87 -12.01
C GLU A 136 -22.80 -5.01 -12.93
N ILE A 137 -22.63 -3.67 -12.85
CA ILE A 137 -23.30 -2.73 -13.76
C ILE A 137 -22.81 -2.93 -15.19
N ALA A 138 -21.48 -3.06 -15.38
CA ALA A 138 -20.89 -3.28 -16.70
C ALA A 138 -21.37 -4.60 -17.33
N ALA A 139 -21.59 -5.62 -16.51
CA ALA A 139 -22.13 -6.91 -16.95
C ALA A 139 -23.67 -6.91 -17.13
N GLY A 140 -24.36 -5.80 -16.86
CA GLY A 140 -25.82 -5.68 -16.97
C GLY A 140 -26.60 -6.42 -15.88
N ARG A 141 -25.95 -6.81 -14.78
CA ARG A 141 -26.61 -7.48 -13.64
C ARG A 141 -27.18 -6.52 -12.61
N LYS A 142 -26.70 -5.27 -12.60
CA LYS A 142 -27.20 -4.20 -11.74
C LYS A 142 -27.59 -2.97 -12.55
N ASP A 143 -28.61 -2.23 -12.11
CA ASP A 143 -28.99 -0.97 -12.74
C ASP A 143 -28.17 0.19 -12.18
N ARG A 144 -27.49 0.92 -13.06
CA ARG A 144 -26.64 2.05 -12.69
C ARG A 144 -27.36 3.12 -11.91
N SER A 145 -28.60 3.44 -12.31
CA SER A 145 -29.36 4.54 -11.69
C SER A 145 -29.77 4.20 -10.26
N THR A 146 -30.15 2.95 -10.05
CA THR A 146 -30.46 2.43 -8.72
C THR A 146 -29.25 2.46 -7.80
N GLU A 147 -28.12 1.92 -8.23
CA GLU A 147 -26.88 1.90 -7.43
C GLU A 147 -26.38 3.32 -7.10
N LEU A 148 -26.46 4.25 -8.06
CA LEU A 148 -26.11 5.65 -7.81
C LEU A 148 -27.06 6.32 -6.82
N ALA A 149 -28.36 6.03 -6.91
CA ALA A 149 -29.34 6.57 -5.96
C ALA A 149 -29.11 6.05 -4.55
N GLU A 150 -28.83 4.76 -4.41
CA GLU A 150 -28.50 4.12 -3.14
C GLU A 150 -27.22 4.70 -2.53
N PHE A 151 -26.16 4.86 -3.32
CA PHE A 151 -24.92 5.46 -2.88
C PHE A 151 -25.12 6.92 -2.41
N TYR A 152 -25.90 7.70 -3.17
CA TYR A 152 -26.05 9.13 -2.92
C TYR A 152 -27.07 9.43 -1.82
N PHE A 153 -28.25 8.78 -1.83
CA PHE A 153 -29.33 9.04 -0.88
C PHE A 153 -29.33 8.08 0.31
N GLY A 154 -28.67 6.92 0.18
CA GLY A 154 -28.69 5.86 1.18
C GLY A 154 -29.85 4.88 1.01
N THR A 155 -29.86 3.82 1.79
CA THR A 155 -30.90 2.80 1.84
C THR A 155 -31.06 2.25 3.25
N GLY A 156 -32.30 2.21 3.76
CA GLY A 156 -32.58 1.67 5.09
C GLY A 156 -31.74 2.35 6.17
N ASP A 157 -30.92 1.56 6.87
CA ASP A 157 -30.03 2.04 7.94
C ASP A 157 -28.67 2.55 7.41
N VAL A 158 -28.47 2.53 6.09
CA VAL A 158 -27.22 2.96 5.46
C VAL A 158 -27.35 4.40 4.99
N GLU A 159 -26.62 5.28 5.66
CA GLU A 159 -26.58 6.71 5.33
C GLU A 159 -25.91 6.96 3.97
N GLY A 160 -26.55 7.76 3.13
CA GLY A 160 -26.03 8.14 1.81
C GLY A 160 -25.05 9.30 1.88
N LEU A 161 -24.27 9.44 0.79
CA LEU A 161 -23.26 10.51 0.69
C LEU A 161 -23.86 11.91 0.89
N LYS A 162 -25.08 12.15 0.38
CA LYS A 162 -25.77 13.44 0.54
C LYS A 162 -25.97 13.81 2.01
N THR A 163 -26.50 12.88 2.81
CA THR A 163 -26.76 13.12 4.23
C THR A 163 -25.45 13.37 4.99
N LEU A 164 -24.41 12.60 4.68
CA LEU A 164 -23.06 12.80 5.28
C LEU A 164 -22.53 14.20 4.97
N VAL A 165 -22.64 14.66 3.72
CA VAL A 165 -22.17 16.00 3.31
C VAL A 165 -23.02 17.10 3.91
N ASP A 166 -24.34 16.95 3.90
CA ASP A 166 -25.26 17.95 4.48
C ASP A 166 -25.11 18.04 6.01
N GLY A 167 -24.68 16.97 6.66
CA GLY A 167 -24.41 16.89 8.09
C GLY A 167 -23.04 17.42 8.52
N LEU A 168 -22.15 17.76 7.58
CA LEU A 168 -20.85 18.34 7.91
C LEU A 168 -21.05 19.72 8.53
N GLY A 169 -20.57 19.88 9.77
CA GLY A 169 -20.47 21.17 10.44
C GLY A 169 -19.27 22.00 9.93
N ASP A 170 -18.95 23.05 10.65
CA ASP A 170 -17.75 23.83 10.39
C ASP A 170 -16.50 22.97 10.62
N ILE A 171 -15.70 22.81 9.56
CA ILE A 171 -14.46 22.06 9.61
C ILE A 171 -13.31 23.01 9.87
N ASP A 172 -12.58 22.84 10.98
CA ASP A 172 -11.35 23.60 11.24
C ASP A 172 -10.19 23.04 10.40
N ALA A 173 -10.04 23.59 9.19
CA ALA A 173 -8.97 23.22 8.29
C ALA A 173 -7.56 23.48 8.90
N ARG A 174 -7.45 24.45 9.84
CA ARG A 174 -6.18 24.76 10.51
C ARG A 174 -5.81 23.67 11.50
N GLU A 175 -6.77 23.16 12.24
CA GLU A 175 -6.56 22.04 13.16
C GLU A 175 -6.17 20.78 12.38
N LEU A 176 -6.90 20.43 11.33
CA LEU A 176 -6.62 19.28 10.47
C LEU A 176 -5.23 19.33 9.81
N ALA A 177 -4.75 20.55 9.52
CA ALA A 177 -3.44 20.77 8.90
C ALA A 177 -2.30 20.96 9.93
N THR A 178 -2.56 20.78 11.22
CA THR A 178 -1.56 20.96 12.29
C THR A 178 -1.17 19.64 12.91
N PHE A 179 0.12 19.33 12.91
CA PHE A 179 0.67 18.06 13.40
C PHE A 179 1.72 18.32 14.50
N PRO A 180 1.66 17.65 15.64
CA PRO A 180 2.72 17.71 16.63
C PRO A 180 3.98 17.03 16.08
N VAL A 181 5.13 17.66 16.28
CA VAL A 181 6.44 17.17 15.81
C VAL A 181 7.39 17.06 17.00
N GLY A 182 8.09 15.94 17.09
CA GLY A 182 8.96 15.66 18.23
C GLY A 182 8.27 14.85 19.32
N GLY A 183 8.86 14.78 20.51
CA GLY A 183 8.29 14.07 21.66
C GLY A 183 7.03 14.75 22.21
N PRO A 184 6.28 14.06 23.09
CA PRO A 184 5.03 14.57 23.67
C PRO A 184 5.12 15.96 24.27
N ASP A 185 6.29 16.33 24.79
CA ASP A 185 6.54 17.60 25.50
C ASP A 185 7.26 18.66 24.63
N SER A 186 7.42 18.40 23.33
CA SER A 186 8.19 19.33 22.47
C SER A 186 7.50 20.69 22.26
N GLY A 187 6.18 20.73 22.34
CA GLY A 187 5.39 21.93 22.04
C GLY A 187 5.50 22.42 20.59
N ILE A 188 6.24 21.67 19.72
CA ILE A 188 6.48 22.04 18.34
C ILE A 188 5.38 21.49 17.46
N ASN A 189 4.71 22.36 16.69
CA ASN A 189 3.70 21.96 15.72
C ASN A 189 4.14 22.32 14.30
N LEU A 190 3.99 21.38 13.37
CA LEU A 190 4.13 21.62 11.95
C LEU A 190 2.72 21.91 11.39
N ARG A 191 2.60 23.01 10.66
CA ARG A 191 1.36 23.34 9.93
C ARG A 191 1.61 23.25 8.44
N VAL A 192 0.69 22.58 7.75
CA VAL A 192 0.63 22.54 6.29
C VAL A 192 -0.12 23.80 5.84
N GLY A 193 0.53 24.60 4.99
CA GLY A 193 -0.02 25.84 4.43
C GLY A 193 -0.23 25.73 2.94
#